data_6d29f69c323cf6442f4cc1da7cc1381f
#
_entry.id   6d29f69c323cf6442f4cc1da7cc1381f
#
_cell.length_a   1.000
_cell.length_b   1.000
_cell.length_c   1.000
_cell.angle_alpha   90.00
_cell.angle_beta   90.00
_cell.angle_gamma   90.00
#
_symmetry.space_group_name_H-M   'P 1'
#
loop_
_entity.id
_entity.type
_entity.pdbx_description
1 polymer ?
#
loop_
_entity_poly.entity_id
_entity_poly.type
_entity_poly.pdbx_seq_one_letter_code
_entity_poly.pdbx_strand_id
1 'polypeptide(L)'
;MHASLQLGYTNEISAEYLSHMDDCYFKEQQPSSFIDEKRAYVKAHPPIAIYRVATEGSQTRDGGVVQQGTLRMVFTLDSGQQVCAARKGDLVVYADGRTAQIVTTAGEANSHIALVGSRLGNGDEIINTPQEGFLLFTREGVPMAEDFLPALTLAEVQLPSSDVTMEGVR
;
A
#
# COMPACT_ATOMS: atom_id res chain seq x y z
N MET A 1 13.06 -22.40 16.97
CA MET A 1 13.16 -21.48 16.63
C MET A 1 12.21 -20.98 15.91
N HIS A 2 11.60 -20.27 16.15
CA HIS A 2 10.69 -19.78 15.40
C HIS A 2 11.23 -18.78 14.64
N ALA A 3 11.04 -18.92 13.56
CA ALA A 3 11.10 -17.90 12.70
C ALA A 3 10.42 -16.82 13.37
N SER A 4 11.20 -15.97 13.85
CA SER A 4 10.77 -14.71 14.11
C SER A 4 9.78 -14.40 13.05
N LEU A 5 8.57 -14.34 13.45
CA LEU A 5 7.59 -13.78 12.63
C LEU A 5 8.07 -12.40 12.34
N GLN A 6 8.76 -12.27 11.25
CA GLN A 6 9.00 -10.97 10.76
C GLN A 6 7.68 -10.48 10.31
N LEU A 7 7.03 -9.86 11.26
CA LEU A 7 5.84 -9.13 10.92
C LEU A 7 6.29 -8.10 9.92
N GLY A 8 5.80 -8.17 8.73
CA GLY A 8 6.07 -7.15 7.75
C GLY A 8 5.55 -5.80 8.21
N TYR A 9 5.94 -4.78 7.50
CA TYR A 9 5.50 -3.42 7.81
C TYR A 9 4.10 -3.20 7.28
N THR A 10 3.29 -2.49 8.07
CA THR A 10 1.89 -2.21 7.72
C THR A 10 1.73 -0.72 7.41
N ASN A 11 0.49 -0.27 7.21
CA ASN A 11 0.21 1.14 7.02
C ASN A 11 0.00 1.88 8.34
N GLU A 12 0.10 1.17 9.47
CA GLU A 12 -0.03 1.83 10.76
C GLU A 12 1.22 2.64 11.05
N ILE A 13 1.00 3.86 11.53
CA ILE A 13 2.10 4.76 11.79
C ILE A 13 1.67 5.69 12.89
N SER A 14 2.60 6.11 13.75
CA SER A 14 2.26 7.00 14.85
C SER A 14 1.89 8.39 14.33
N ALA A 15 1.00 9.06 15.04
CA ALA A 15 0.62 10.42 14.66
C ALA A 15 1.82 11.34 14.69
N GLU A 16 2.75 11.10 15.63
CA GLU A 16 3.95 11.90 15.75
C GLU A 16 4.85 11.76 14.51
N TYR A 17 5.07 10.51 14.08
CA TYR A 17 5.88 10.27 12.91
C TYR A 17 5.22 10.90 11.68
N LEU A 18 3.91 10.72 11.55
CA LEU A 18 3.16 11.27 10.43
C LEU A 18 3.28 12.79 10.36
N SER A 19 3.21 13.45 11.50
CA SER A 19 3.30 14.92 11.54
C SER A 19 4.68 15.43 11.14
N HIS A 20 5.70 14.58 11.21
CA HIS A 20 7.07 14.97 10.88
C HIS A 20 7.51 14.56 9.48
N MET A 21 6.65 13.94 8.70
CA MET A 21 7.05 13.44 7.39
C MET A 21 7.57 14.53 6.46
N ASP A 22 6.96 15.70 6.50
CA ASP A 22 7.38 16.80 5.64
C ASP A 22 8.63 17.49 6.16
N ASP A 23 8.93 17.39 7.46
CA ASP A 23 10.08 18.05 8.04
C ASP A 23 11.38 17.56 7.43
N CYS A 24 11.46 16.27 7.16
CA CYS A 24 12.67 15.70 6.55
C CYS A 24 12.94 16.30 5.18
N TYR A 25 11.89 16.56 4.41
CA TYR A 25 12.04 17.16 3.09
C TYR A 25 12.57 18.58 3.20
N PHE A 26 11.98 19.39 4.10
CA PHE A 26 12.33 20.82 4.17
C PHE A 26 13.63 21.08 4.90
N LYS A 27 14.08 20.12 5.68
CA LYS A 27 15.26 20.30 6.51
C LYS A 27 16.50 20.69 5.71
N GLU A 28 16.62 20.15 4.50
CA GLU A 28 17.80 20.37 3.68
C GLU A 28 17.54 21.28 2.48
N GLN A 29 16.36 21.93 2.44
CA GLN A 29 16.04 22.77 1.31
C GLN A 29 16.53 24.19 1.52
N GLN A 30 17.04 24.79 0.45
CA GLN A 30 17.47 26.19 0.50
C GLN A 30 16.23 27.10 0.51
N PRO A 31 16.28 28.19 1.26
CA PRO A 31 15.14 29.13 1.25
C PRO A 31 14.89 29.67 -0.16
N SER A 32 13.65 29.71 -0.56
CA SER A 32 13.23 30.26 -1.84
C SER A 32 11.72 30.48 -1.79
N SER A 33 11.21 31.31 -2.70
CA SER A 33 9.77 31.52 -2.75
C SER A 33 9.04 30.22 -3.07
N PHE A 34 9.62 29.37 -3.92
CA PHE A 34 9.04 28.07 -4.24
C PHE A 34 8.93 27.19 -2.99
N ILE A 35 10.00 27.16 -2.19
CA ILE A 35 10.00 26.36 -0.97
C ILE A 35 9.01 26.93 0.05
N ASP A 36 8.91 28.26 0.14
CA ASP A 36 7.96 28.89 1.04
C ASP A 36 6.52 28.53 0.65
N GLU A 37 6.23 28.56 -0.64
CA GLU A 37 4.90 28.17 -1.12
C GLU A 37 4.62 26.71 -0.80
N LYS A 38 5.63 25.84 -0.97
CA LYS A 38 5.46 24.44 -0.70
C LYS A 38 5.24 24.19 0.80
N ARG A 39 5.96 24.91 1.65
CA ARG A 39 5.74 24.83 3.10
C ARG A 39 4.31 25.23 3.47
N ALA A 40 3.83 26.31 2.86
CA ALA A 40 2.46 26.77 3.13
C ALA A 40 1.46 25.70 2.68
N TYR A 41 1.70 25.09 1.54
CA TYR A 41 0.81 24.04 1.02
C TYR A 41 0.77 22.85 1.97
N VAL A 42 1.92 22.31 2.38
CA VAL A 42 1.92 21.14 3.25
C VAL A 42 1.39 21.45 4.64
N LYS A 43 1.53 22.69 5.09
CA LYS A 43 0.96 23.10 6.36
C LYS A 43 -0.56 23.12 6.30
N ALA A 44 -1.11 23.56 5.15
CA ALA A 44 -2.55 23.58 4.93
C ALA A 44 -3.10 22.16 4.68
N HIS A 45 -2.24 21.24 4.21
CA HIS A 45 -2.65 19.89 3.85
C HIS A 45 -1.71 18.88 4.50
N PRO A 46 -1.79 18.70 5.83
CA PRO A 46 -0.89 17.78 6.50
C PRO A 46 -1.14 16.34 6.08
N PRO A 47 -0.12 15.47 6.17
CA PRO A 47 -0.32 14.07 5.84
C PRO A 47 -1.22 13.40 6.86
N ILE A 48 -2.11 12.55 6.41
CA ILE A 48 -3.10 11.91 7.27
C ILE A 48 -3.05 10.38 7.24
N ALA A 49 -2.44 9.79 6.25
CA ALA A 49 -2.32 8.34 6.17
C ALA A 49 -1.20 7.96 5.24
N ILE A 50 -0.62 6.79 5.47
CA ILE A 50 0.41 6.26 4.57
C ILE A 50 -0.05 4.96 3.96
N TYR A 51 0.57 4.62 2.82
CA TYR A 51 0.36 3.34 2.13
C TYR A 51 1.72 2.84 1.69
N ARG A 52 2.22 1.79 2.36
CA ARG A 52 3.51 1.23 1.98
C ARG A 52 3.38 0.40 0.71
N VAL A 53 4.41 0.47 -0.12
CA VAL A 53 4.43 -0.24 -1.39
C VAL A 53 4.62 -1.73 -1.13
N ALA A 54 3.77 -2.55 -1.76
CA ALA A 54 3.85 -4.00 -1.65
C ALA A 54 4.91 -4.52 -2.62
N THR A 55 5.58 -5.60 -2.20
CA THR A 55 6.66 -6.21 -2.96
C THR A 55 6.51 -7.71 -2.93
N GLU A 56 7.43 -8.38 -3.62
CA GLU A 56 7.57 -9.82 -3.42
C GLU A 56 7.72 -10.07 -1.93
N GLY A 57 7.02 -11.09 -1.43
CA GLY A 57 7.04 -11.42 -0.02
C GLY A 57 5.94 -10.75 0.80
N SER A 58 5.22 -9.78 0.24
CA SER A 58 4.08 -9.21 0.94
C SER A 58 3.04 -10.27 1.20
N GLN A 59 2.41 -10.23 2.38
CA GLN A 59 1.46 -11.25 2.80
C GLN A 59 0.04 -10.70 2.78
N THR A 60 -0.91 -11.63 2.66
CA THR A 60 -2.32 -11.25 2.67
C THR A 60 -3.00 -11.76 3.92
N ARG A 61 -4.19 -11.20 4.18
CA ARG A 61 -4.97 -11.57 5.36
C ARG A 61 -5.26 -13.07 5.41
N ASP A 62 -5.51 -13.68 4.27
CA ASP A 62 -5.90 -15.08 4.22
C ASP A 62 -4.71 -16.02 3.97
N GLY A 63 -3.49 -15.53 4.14
CA GLY A 63 -2.31 -16.39 4.12
C GLY A 63 -1.60 -16.50 2.78
N GLY A 64 -1.94 -15.66 1.82
CA GLY A 64 -1.25 -15.63 0.55
C GLY A 64 0.03 -14.82 0.62
N VAL A 65 0.91 -15.01 -0.36
CA VAL A 65 2.18 -14.29 -0.46
C VAL A 65 2.38 -13.84 -1.90
N VAL A 66 2.76 -12.59 -2.10
CA VAL A 66 3.09 -12.09 -3.43
C VAL A 66 4.33 -12.85 -3.91
N GLN A 67 4.19 -13.60 -4.97
CA GLN A 67 5.26 -14.47 -5.42
C GLN A 67 6.28 -13.73 -6.27
N GLN A 68 5.82 -12.86 -7.15
CA GLN A 68 6.72 -12.15 -8.04
C GLN A 68 6.17 -10.76 -8.30
N GLY A 69 7.01 -9.76 -8.09
CA GLY A 69 6.68 -8.39 -8.44
C GLY A 69 7.18 -8.10 -9.85
N THR A 70 6.33 -7.49 -10.67
CA THR A 70 6.68 -7.25 -12.07
C THR A 70 6.92 -5.78 -12.40
N LEU A 71 6.84 -4.91 -11.40
CA LEU A 71 7.19 -3.52 -11.61
C LEU A 71 8.71 -3.38 -11.47
N ARG A 72 9.31 -2.59 -12.38
CA ARG A 72 10.77 -2.44 -12.36
C ARG A 72 11.20 -1.45 -11.28
N MET A 73 11.02 -1.85 -10.06
CA MET A 73 11.40 -1.05 -8.91
C MET A 73 11.90 -2.05 -7.87
N VAL A 74 13.19 -1.99 -7.57
CA VAL A 74 13.83 -2.99 -6.73
C VAL A 74 14.18 -2.37 -5.39
N PHE A 75 13.88 -3.09 -4.32
CA PHE A 75 14.22 -2.68 -2.96
C PHE A 75 15.19 -3.68 -2.37
N THR A 76 16.18 -3.18 -1.63
CA THR A 76 17.09 -4.04 -0.88
C THR A 76 16.60 -4.05 0.56
N LEU A 77 16.27 -5.23 1.05
CA LEU A 77 15.80 -5.40 2.42
C LEU A 77 16.97 -5.39 3.39
N ASP A 78 16.68 -5.27 4.68
CA ASP A 78 17.72 -5.28 5.71
C ASP A 78 18.55 -6.55 5.66
N SER A 79 17.95 -7.65 5.21
CA SER A 79 18.67 -8.93 5.06
C SER A 79 19.64 -8.93 3.89
N GLY A 80 19.58 -7.92 3.02
CA GLY A 80 20.35 -7.90 1.79
C GLY A 80 19.60 -8.47 0.60
N GLN A 81 18.47 -9.09 0.83
CA GLN A 81 17.66 -9.65 -0.25
C GLN A 81 17.05 -8.53 -1.07
N GLN A 82 17.04 -8.69 -2.38
CA GLN A 82 16.40 -7.73 -3.27
C GLN A 82 15.05 -8.25 -3.69
N VAL A 83 14.06 -7.37 -3.66
CA VAL A 83 12.68 -7.70 -4.04
C VAL A 83 12.15 -6.64 -4.98
N CYS A 84 11.28 -7.04 -5.88
CA CYS A 84 10.65 -6.11 -6.81
C CYS A 84 9.28 -5.69 -6.32
N ALA A 85 8.90 -4.46 -6.65
CA ALA A 85 7.57 -3.98 -6.31
C ALA A 85 6.51 -4.75 -7.07
N ALA A 86 5.37 -4.94 -6.43
CA ALA A 86 4.23 -5.60 -7.05
C ALA A 86 3.33 -4.57 -7.71
N ARG A 87 2.52 -5.00 -8.66
CA ARG A 87 1.57 -4.13 -9.34
C ARG A 87 0.32 -4.91 -9.71
N LYS A 88 -0.63 -4.20 -10.25
CA LYS A 88 -1.90 -4.81 -10.68
C LYS A 88 -1.63 -6.01 -11.57
N GLY A 89 -2.32 -7.09 -11.31
CA GLY A 89 -2.21 -8.33 -12.08
C GLY A 89 -1.19 -9.31 -11.55
N ASP A 90 -0.31 -8.88 -10.64
CA ASP A 90 0.67 -9.81 -10.09
C ASP A 90 -0.01 -10.86 -9.23
N LEU A 91 0.61 -12.04 -9.16
CA LEU A 91 0.00 -13.19 -8.51
C LEU A 91 0.38 -13.30 -7.05
N VAL A 92 -0.62 -13.64 -6.26
CA VAL A 92 -0.46 -14.05 -4.88
C VAL A 92 -0.71 -15.56 -4.85
N VAL A 93 0.15 -16.28 -4.15
CA VAL A 93 0.08 -17.74 -4.09
C VAL A 93 -0.22 -18.15 -2.65
N TYR A 94 -1.13 -19.09 -2.51
CA TYR A 94 -1.56 -19.63 -1.21
C TYR A 94 -0.90 -20.98 -0.96
N ALA A 95 -0.91 -21.41 0.30
CA ALA A 95 -0.24 -22.65 0.70
C ALA A 95 -0.80 -23.88 -0.03
N ASP A 96 -2.08 -23.84 -0.43
CA ASP A 96 -2.70 -24.94 -1.14
C ASP A 96 -2.50 -24.86 -2.66
N GLY A 97 -1.70 -23.93 -3.13
CA GLY A 97 -1.42 -23.76 -4.55
C GLY A 97 -2.37 -22.88 -5.31
N ARG A 98 -3.46 -22.43 -4.69
CA ARG A 98 -4.36 -21.48 -5.35
C ARG A 98 -3.64 -20.15 -5.55
N THR A 99 -4.11 -19.38 -6.51
CA THR A 99 -3.56 -18.06 -6.79
C THR A 99 -4.68 -17.04 -6.91
N ALA A 100 -4.33 -15.80 -6.75
CA ALA A 100 -5.24 -14.68 -7.00
C ALA A 100 -4.42 -13.51 -7.52
N GLN A 101 -5.07 -12.61 -8.25
CA GLN A 101 -4.39 -11.46 -8.82
C GLN A 101 -4.70 -10.20 -8.03
N ILE A 102 -3.73 -9.31 -7.94
CA ILE A 102 -3.92 -8.00 -7.32
C ILE A 102 -4.80 -7.17 -8.26
N VAL A 103 -5.88 -6.60 -7.74
CA VAL A 103 -6.82 -5.85 -8.57
C VAL A 103 -6.94 -4.37 -8.21
N THR A 104 -6.71 -3.97 -6.95
CA THR A 104 -6.71 -2.54 -6.61
C THR A 104 -5.30 -2.10 -6.26
N THR A 105 -4.97 -0.86 -6.62
CA THR A 105 -3.60 -0.37 -6.53
C THR A 105 -3.61 1.13 -6.31
N ALA A 106 -2.44 1.75 -6.40
CA ALA A 106 -2.29 3.19 -6.29
C ALA A 106 -2.81 3.94 -7.53
N GLY A 107 -3.27 3.22 -8.54
CA GLY A 107 -3.87 3.83 -9.71
C GLY A 107 -2.89 4.05 -10.85
N GLU A 108 -3.45 4.42 -11.99
CA GLU A 108 -2.69 4.58 -13.23
C GLU A 108 -1.56 5.61 -13.08
N ALA A 109 -1.83 6.70 -12.38
CA ALA A 109 -0.84 7.77 -12.21
C ALA A 109 0.41 7.27 -11.46
N ASN A 110 0.28 6.17 -10.75
CA ASN A 110 1.37 5.57 -9.99
C ASN A 110 1.74 4.21 -10.56
N SER A 111 1.59 4.04 -11.85
CA SER A 111 1.96 2.82 -12.59
C SER A 111 1.27 1.57 -12.03
N HIS A 112 0.10 1.72 -11.45
CA HIS A 112 -0.68 0.64 -10.85
C HIS A 112 0.12 -0.14 -9.81
N ILE A 113 1.00 0.54 -9.08
CA ILE A 113 1.80 -0.11 -8.05
C ILE A 113 0.89 -0.62 -6.93
N ALA A 114 1.18 -1.81 -6.44
CA ALA A 114 0.40 -2.40 -5.36
C ALA A 114 0.86 -1.84 -4.01
N LEU A 115 -0.07 -1.76 -3.09
CA LEU A 115 0.17 -1.19 -1.77
C LEU A 115 -0.32 -2.15 -0.70
N VAL A 116 0.16 -1.98 0.51
CA VAL A 116 -0.51 -2.58 1.66
C VAL A 116 -1.92 -1.98 1.65
N GLY A 117 -2.93 -2.83 1.62
CA GLY A 117 -4.32 -2.41 1.44
C GLY A 117 -4.88 -2.78 0.07
N SER A 118 -4.03 -3.19 -0.88
CA SER A 118 -4.51 -3.64 -2.18
C SER A 118 -5.35 -4.90 -2.04
N ARG A 119 -6.41 -4.98 -2.81
CA ARG A 119 -7.30 -6.13 -2.80
C ARG A 119 -7.02 -7.04 -3.97
N LEU A 120 -7.33 -8.30 -3.77
CA LEU A 120 -7.17 -9.34 -4.77
C LEU A 120 -8.53 -9.67 -5.36
N GLY A 121 -8.51 -10.35 -6.50
CA GLY A 121 -9.74 -10.71 -7.19
C GLY A 121 -10.64 -11.65 -6.40
N ASN A 122 -10.10 -12.32 -5.39
CA ASN A 122 -10.88 -13.22 -4.53
C ASN A 122 -11.37 -12.55 -3.25
N GLY A 123 -11.18 -11.23 -3.11
CA GLY A 123 -11.62 -10.50 -1.93
C GLY A 123 -10.61 -10.41 -0.80
N ASP A 124 -9.47 -11.08 -0.94
CA ASP A 124 -8.40 -11.01 0.04
C ASP A 124 -7.69 -9.65 -0.06
N GLU A 125 -6.82 -9.36 0.88
CA GLU A 125 -6.19 -8.05 0.98
C GLU A 125 -4.74 -8.18 1.43
N ILE A 126 -3.84 -7.42 0.82
CA ILE A 126 -2.44 -7.36 1.24
C ILE A 126 -2.36 -6.61 2.56
N ILE A 127 -1.77 -7.22 3.58
CA ILE A 127 -1.75 -6.64 4.93
C ILE A 127 -0.37 -6.17 5.37
N ASN A 128 0.70 -6.56 4.68
CA ASN A 128 2.03 -6.12 5.05
C ASN A 128 2.99 -6.19 3.87
N THR A 129 4.20 -5.68 4.08
CA THR A 129 5.25 -5.71 3.08
C THR A 129 6.60 -5.82 3.80
N PRO A 130 7.58 -6.50 3.22
CA PRO A 130 8.87 -6.65 3.89
C PRO A 130 9.76 -5.40 3.85
N GLN A 131 9.40 -4.38 3.08
CA GLN A 131 10.19 -3.15 3.03
C GLN A 131 9.50 -2.05 3.84
N GLU A 132 10.30 -1.19 4.46
CA GLU A 132 9.77 -0.17 5.35
C GLU A 132 9.59 1.19 4.69
N GLY A 133 10.59 1.62 3.95
CA GLY A 133 10.77 3.03 3.67
C GLY A 133 10.03 3.59 2.47
N PHE A 134 9.56 2.76 1.55
CA PHE A 134 8.92 3.29 0.35
C PHE A 134 7.41 3.26 0.52
N LEU A 135 6.83 4.46 0.50
CA LEU A 135 5.40 4.59 0.77
C LEU A 135 4.84 5.81 0.04
N LEU A 136 3.54 5.80 -0.14
CA LEU A 136 2.78 6.95 -0.57
C LEU A 136 2.02 7.47 0.63
N PHE A 137 1.68 8.74 0.63
CA PHE A 137 0.85 9.23 1.72
C PHE A 137 -0.22 10.18 1.16
N THR A 138 -1.31 10.29 1.92
CA THR A 138 -2.42 11.15 1.54
C THR A 138 -2.42 12.37 2.44
N ARG A 139 -3.00 13.46 1.93
CA ARG A 139 -3.01 14.73 2.66
C ARG A 139 -4.42 15.20 2.90
N GLU A 140 -4.63 15.84 4.02
CA GLU A 140 -5.93 16.38 4.36
C GLU A 140 -6.39 17.37 3.30
N GLY A 141 -7.63 17.23 2.85
CA GLY A 141 -8.20 18.16 1.89
C GLY A 141 -7.75 17.96 0.44
N VAL A 142 -6.86 17.00 0.19
CA VAL A 142 -6.40 16.71 -1.17
C VAL A 142 -7.06 15.41 -1.62
N PRO A 143 -7.94 15.45 -2.61
CA PRO A 143 -8.61 14.23 -3.05
C PRO A 143 -7.65 13.29 -3.74
N MET A 144 -7.89 12.00 -3.55
CA MET A 144 -7.13 10.97 -4.25
C MET A 144 -7.77 10.71 -5.60
N ALA A 145 -6.98 10.16 -6.52
CA ALA A 145 -7.50 9.74 -7.81
C ALA A 145 -8.58 8.67 -7.59
N GLU A 146 -9.54 8.63 -8.49
CA GLU A 146 -10.67 7.70 -8.35
C GLU A 146 -10.22 6.25 -8.30
N ASP A 147 -9.12 5.94 -8.96
CA ASP A 147 -8.61 4.57 -9.02
C ASP A 147 -7.52 4.27 -7.98
N PHE A 148 -7.34 5.16 -7.00
CA PHE A 148 -6.38 4.93 -5.92
C PHE A 148 -7.08 4.12 -4.83
N LEU A 149 -6.83 2.82 -4.78
CA LEU A 149 -7.44 1.91 -3.80
C LEU A 149 -8.87 2.38 -3.48
N PRO A 150 -9.79 2.27 -4.43
CA PRO A 150 -11.12 2.85 -4.24
C PRO A 150 -11.69 2.51 -2.88
N ALA A 151 -12.26 3.51 -2.23
CA ALA A 151 -12.87 3.33 -0.92
C ALA A 151 -13.96 2.27 -1.03
N LEU A 152 -14.07 1.47 0.01
CA LEU A 152 -15.14 0.47 0.06
C LEU A 152 -16.47 1.19 0.17
N THR A 153 -17.40 0.82 -0.69
CA THR A 153 -18.75 1.29 -0.56
C THR A 153 -19.44 0.50 0.55
N LEU A 154 -20.56 1.00 1.03
CA LEU A 154 -21.32 0.24 2.02
C LEU A 154 -21.73 -1.13 1.48
N ALA A 155 -22.01 -1.20 0.18
CA ALA A 155 -22.37 -2.48 -0.44
C ALA A 155 -21.19 -3.46 -0.38
N GLU A 156 -20.00 -2.97 -0.66
CA GLU A 156 -18.81 -3.82 -0.62
C GLU A 156 -18.50 -4.29 0.79
N VAL A 157 -18.73 -3.44 1.77
CA VAL A 157 -18.50 -3.81 3.16
C VAL A 157 -19.48 -4.90 3.59
N GLN A 158 -20.68 -4.87 3.05
CA GLN A 158 -21.72 -5.83 3.39
C GLN A 158 -21.62 -7.14 2.63
N LEU A 159 -20.78 -7.14 1.61
CA LEU A 159 -20.65 -8.33 0.83
C LEU A 159 -19.53 -9.15 1.39
N PRO A 160 -19.70 -9.74 2.19
CA PRO A 160 -18.61 -10.58 2.60
C PRO A 160 -18.94 -12.01 2.45
N SER A 161 -19.52 -10.90 1.66
CA SER A 161 -19.66 -11.56 1.41
C SER A 161 -19.87 -12.08 0.98
N SER A 162 -20.32 -11.56 0.47
CA SER A 162 -20.61 -12.08 0.01
C SER A 162 -20.97 -12.32 -0.43
N ASP A 163 -21.17 -12.06 -0.57
CA ASP A 163 -21.46 -12.46 -1.01
C ASP A 163 -21.85 -12.57 -1.25
N VAL A 164 -22.01 -12.39 -1.33
CA VAL A 164 -22.34 -12.72 -1.59
C VAL A 164 -22.81 -12.85 -2.00
N THR A 165 -23.01 -12.71 -2.10
CA THR A 165 -23.42 -13.13 -2.43
C THR A 165 -23.86 -13.29 -2.82
N MET A 166 -24.07 -13.16 -3.00
CA MET A 166 -24.39 -13.64 -3.35
C MET A 166 -24.86 -13.89 -3.64
N GLU A 167 -24.98 -13.59 -3.56
CA GLU A 167 -25.36 -14.13 -3.78
C GLU A 167 -25.72 -14.26 -4.09
N GLY A 168 -26.21 -13.93 -4.18
CA GLY A 168 -26.47 -14.42 -4.32
C GLY A 168 -27.02 -14.36 -4.49
N VAL A 169 -27.18 -14.33 -4.48
CA VAL A 169 -27.54 -14.66 -4.51
C VAL A 169 -27.98 -14.94 -4.88
N ARG A 170 -28.04 -15.18 -4.95
CA ARG A 170 -28.40 -15.65 -5.00
C ARG A 170 -28.72 -16.06 -5.35
#